data_f363ed74c4192448dc28b4f5df3b385a
#
_entry.id   f363ed74c4192448dc28b4f5df3b385a
#
_cell.length_a   1.000
_cell.length_b   1.000
_cell.length_c   1.000
_cell.angle_alpha   90.00
_cell.angle_beta   90.00
_cell.angle_gamma   90.00
#
_symmetry.space_group_name_H-M   'P 1'
#
loop_
_entity.id
_entity.type
_entity.pdbx_description
1 polymer ?
#
loop_
_entity_poly.entity_id
_entity_poly.type
_entity_poly.pdbx_seq_one_letter_code
_entity_poly.pdbx_strand_id
1 'polypeptide(L)'
;MDQGLAAFFTGLVALLGALVGGGFSARAARIGGEKTVEAARRQVQDQAQAESRRWLLQARHDAYQVILGSIDPYTDALLVPTAEAEAAEAAKQRFRSAHLQVTVVGPETVRSAAQELSFAFVEVQRVRDEGRLVTFSMARKIEVRHTALVKAITAVYAWEPDTAHKIP
;
A
#
# COMPACT_ATOMS: atom_id res chain seq x y z
N MET A 1 34.02 40.87 64.81
CA MET A 1 33.04 39.70 64.84
C MET A 1 32.19 39.62 63.55
N ASP A 2 32.37 40.44 62.56
CA ASP A 2 31.42 40.59 61.42
C ASP A 2 31.71 39.74 60.20
N GLN A 3 32.90 39.14 60.05
CA GLN A 3 33.25 38.31 58.89
C GLN A 3 32.57 36.94 58.87
N GLY A 4 32.29 36.38 60.05
CA GLY A 4 31.58 35.09 60.15
C GLY A 4 30.09 35.14 59.78
N LEU A 5 29.46 36.27 60.10
CA LEU A 5 28.06 36.50 59.77
C LEU A 5 27.82 36.73 58.28
N ALA A 6 28.74 37.47 57.64
CA ALA A 6 28.69 37.73 56.19
C ALA A 6 28.88 36.42 55.40
N ALA A 7 29.83 35.54 55.83
CA ALA A 7 30.04 34.23 55.19
C ALA A 7 28.81 33.30 55.34
N PHE A 8 28.15 33.35 56.49
CA PHE A 8 26.93 32.53 56.73
C PHE A 8 25.78 32.98 55.84
N PHE A 9 25.52 34.27 55.70
CA PHE A 9 24.49 34.80 54.81
C PHE A 9 24.77 34.52 53.33
N THR A 10 26.02 34.64 52.90
CA THR A 10 26.41 34.32 51.52
C THR A 10 26.22 32.80 51.23
N GLY A 11 26.52 31.93 52.15
CA GLY A 11 26.29 30.48 51.99
C GLY A 11 24.80 30.12 51.94
N LEU A 12 23.97 30.80 52.76
CA LEU A 12 22.54 30.58 52.78
C LEU A 12 21.86 31.03 51.49
N VAL A 13 22.24 32.20 50.94
CA VAL A 13 21.75 32.68 49.66
C VAL A 13 22.16 31.79 48.50
N ALA A 14 23.39 31.28 48.49
CA ALA A 14 23.88 30.33 47.51
C ALA A 14 23.12 29.01 47.54
N LEU A 15 22.80 28.46 48.75
CA LEU A 15 22.03 27.26 48.93
C LEU A 15 20.57 27.44 48.49
N LEU A 16 19.93 28.54 48.80
CA LEU A 16 18.59 28.88 48.34
C LEU A 16 18.56 29.07 46.79
N GLY A 17 19.55 29.71 46.22
CA GLY A 17 19.68 29.84 44.78
C GLY A 17 19.83 28.51 44.05
N ALA A 18 20.61 27.57 44.61
CA ALA A 18 20.78 26.22 44.07
C ALA A 18 19.50 25.37 44.16
N LEU A 19 18.75 25.49 45.27
CA LEU A 19 17.48 24.77 45.46
C LEU A 19 16.39 25.28 44.50
N VAL A 20 16.28 26.58 44.32
CA VAL A 20 15.30 27.18 43.39
C VAL A 20 15.72 26.90 41.92
N GLY A 21 16.97 27.08 41.57
CA GLY A 21 17.48 26.82 40.23
C GLY A 21 17.43 25.35 39.85
N GLY A 22 17.73 24.42 40.79
CA GLY A 22 17.66 22.98 40.58
C GLY A 22 16.23 22.46 40.37
N GLY A 23 15.27 22.99 41.11
CA GLY A 23 13.87 22.63 40.97
C GLY A 23 13.25 23.06 39.64
N PHE A 24 13.58 24.25 39.16
CA PHE A 24 13.10 24.75 37.86
C PHE A 24 13.74 24.00 36.70
N SER A 25 15.02 23.69 36.74
CA SER A 25 15.71 22.94 35.69
C SER A 25 15.23 21.48 35.61
N ALA A 26 14.96 20.81 36.73
CA ALA A 26 14.40 19.46 36.75
C ALA A 26 12.96 19.42 36.20
N ARG A 27 12.16 20.42 36.50
CA ARG A 27 10.78 20.53 35.98
C ARG A 27 10.75 20.90 34.49
N ALA A 28 11.63 21.79 34.03
CA ALA A 28 11.80 22.12 32.62
C ALA A 28 12.34 20.92 31.81
N ALA A 29 13.29 20.16 32.35
CA ALA A 29 13.78 18.94 31.74
C ALA A 29 12.73 17.84 31.64
N ARG A 30 11.83 17.72 32.64
CA ARG A 30 10.72 16.75 32.61
C ARG A 30 9.68 17.12 31.57
N ILE A 31 9.25 18.38 31.51
CA ILE A 31 8.29 18.88 30.52
C ILE A 31 8.90 18.86 29.10
N GLY A 32 10.19 19.18 28.95
CA GLY A 32 10.92 19.06 27.70
C GLY A 32 11.03 17.60 27.25
N GLY A 33 11.34 16.69 28.18
CA GLY A 33 11.43 15.26 27.90
C GLY A 33 10.11 14.64 27.44
N GLU A 34 9.00 14.96 28.07
CA GLU A 34 7.67 14.46 27.66
C GLU A 34 7.28 14.92 26.25
N LYS A 35 7.51 16.20 25.94
CA LYS A 35 7.26 16.73 24.60
C LYS A 35 8.15 16.11 23.53
N THR A 36 9.42 15.85 23.86
CA THR A 36 10.36 15.21 22.94
C THR A 36 9.98 13.77 22.66
N VAL A 37 9.55 13.01 23.69
CA VAL A 37 9.06 11.63 23.57
C VAL A 37 7.77 11.60 22.74
N GLU A 38 6.85 12.54 22.97
CA GLU A 38 5.61 12.62 22.20
C GLU A 38 5.88 12.98 20.74
N ALA A 39 6.77 13.93 20.47
CA ALA A 39 7.20 14.28 19.11
C ALA A 39 7.86 13.09 18.41
N ALA A 40 8.74 12.36 19.11
CA ALA A 40 9.38 11.16 18.56
C ALA A 40 8.36 10.05 18.26
N ARG A 41 7.36 9.85 19.12
CA ARG A 41 6.28 8.87 18.87
C ARG A 41 5.46 9.25 17.65
N ARG A 42 5.08 10.52 17.50
CA ARG A 42 4.35 11.01 16.31
C ARG A 42 5.17 10.81 15.05
N GLN A 43 6.46 11.15 15.09
CA GLN A 43 7.36 10.95 13.96
C GLN A 43 7.44 9.47 13.55
N VAL A 44 7.58 8.55 14.50
CA VAL A 44 7.60 7.10 14.23
C VAL A 44 6.27 6.63 13.63
N GLN A 45 5.14 7.12 14.16
CA GLN A 45 3.81 6.79 13.62
C GLN A 45 3.64 7.31 12.19
N ASP A 46 4.03 8.55 11.92
CA ASP A 46 3.95 9.16 10.59
C ASP A 46 4.86 8.42 9.59
N GLN A 47 6.06 8.04 10.00
CA GLN A 47 6.97 7.22 9.19
C GLN A 47 6.37 5.85 8.89
N ALA A 48 5.85 5.15 9.89
CA ALA A 48 5.23 3.83 9.71
C ALA A 48 4.00 3.91 8.77
N GLN A 49 3.21 4.97 8.87
CA GLN A 49 2.08 5.20 7.95
C GLN A 49 2.56 5.49 6.52
N ALA A 50 3.60 6.30 6.36
CA ALA A 50 4.17 6.61 5.06
C ALA A 50 4.78 5.37 4.39
N GLU A 51 5.50 4.54 5.16
CA GLU A 51 6.05 3.27 4.68
C GLU A 51 4.95 2.28 4.28
N SER A 52 3.90 2.15 5.11
CA SER A 52 2.75 1.29 4.80
C SER A 52 2.03 1.71 3.51
N ARG A 53 1.88 3.02 3.29
CA ARG A 53 1.29 3.55 2.05
C ARG A 53 2.19 3.25 0.84
N ARG A 54 3.50 3.48 0.94
CA ARG A 54 4.46 3.17 -0.13
C ARG A 54 4.45 1.68 -0.46
N TRP A 55 4.47 0.83 0.56
CA TRP A 55 4.37 -0.61 0.36
C TRP A 55 3.09 -1.01 -0.38
N LEU A 56 1.93 -0.47 0.03
CA LEU A 56 0.66 -0.77 -0.61
C LEU A 56 0.62 -0.32 -2.08
N LEU A 57 1.17 0.87 -2.38
CA LEU A 57 1.27 1.37 -3.75
C LEU A 57 2.16 0.47 -4.62
N GLN A 58 3.31 0.07 -4.08
CA GLN A 58 4.20 -0.86 -4.77
C GLN A 58 3.53 -2.22 -4.99
N ALA A 59 2.89 -2.78 -3.96
CA ALA A 59 2.18 -4.05 -4.06
C ALA A 59 1.04 -4.01 -5.09
N ARG A 60 0.31 -2.89 -5.18
CA ARG A 60 -0.70 -2.67 -6.23
C ARG A 60 -0.08 -2.61 -7.61
N HIS A 61 0.99 -1.83 -7.76
CA HIS A 61 1.69 -1.72 -9.05
C HIS A 61 2.11 -3.09 -9.56
N ASP A 62 2.78 -3.88 -8.72
CA ASP A 62 3.26 -5.21 -9.07
C ASP A 62 2.09 -6.15 -9.41
N ALA A 63 1.02 -6.15 -8.62
CA ALA A 63 -0.17 -6.96 -8.89
C ALA A 63 -0.85 -6.58 -10.22
N TYR A 64 -0.89 -5.29 -10.56
CA TYR A 64 -1.48 -4.84 -11.82
C TYR A 64 -0.63 -5.20 -13.03
N GLN A 65 0.69 -5.11 -12.92
CA GLN A 65 1.59 -5.57 -13.98
C GLN A 65 1.43 -7.06 -14.25
N VAL A 66 1.37 -7.86 -13.17
CA VAL A 66 1.25 -9.32 -13.29
C VAL A 66 -0.10 -9.72 -13.90
N ILE A 67 -1.22 -9.11 -13.47
CA ILE A 67 -2.53 -9.47 -14.03
C ILE A 67 -2.65 -9.05 -15.48
N LEU A 68 -2.22 -7.84 -15.85
CA LEU A 68 -2.27 -7.38 -17.24
C LEU A 68 -1.40 -8.26 -18.16
N GLY A 69 -0.19 -8.62 -17.71
CA GLY A 69 0.70 -9.51 -18.46
C GLY A 69 0.22 -10.97 -18.53
N SER A 70 -0.77 -11.37 -17.74
CA SER A 70 -1.33 -12.73 -17.75
C SER A 70 -2.58 -12.90 -18.63
N ILE A 71 -3.21 -11.78 -19.06
CA ILE A 71 -4.47 -11.81 -19.81
C ILE A 71 -4.28 -12.36 -21.22
N ASP A 72 -3.35 -11.79 -21.98
CA ASP A 72 -3.14 -12.16 -23.38
C ASP A 72 -2.72 -13.64 -23.53
N PRO A 73 -1.73 -14.16 -22.77
CA PRO A 73 -1.38 -15.58 -22.84
C PRO A 73 -2.54 -16.50 -22.51
N TYR A 74 -3.41 -16.13 -21.56
CA TYR A 74 -4.58 -16.95 -21.22
C TYR A 74 -5.68 -16.83 -22.28
N THR A 75 -5.88 -15.64 -22.85
CA THR A 75 -6.82 -15.42 -23.95
C THR A 75 -6.41 -16.26 -25.17
N ASP A 76 -5.15 -16.21 -25.55
CA ASP A 76 -4.62 -17.00 -26.66
C ASP A 76 -4.78 -18.50 -26.41
N ALA A 77 -4.46 -18.96 -25.19
CA ALA A 77 -4.64 -20.37 -24.81
C ALA A 77 -6.10 -20.84 -24.90
N LEU A 78 -7.06 -19.96 -24.67
CA LEU A 78 -8.50 -20.26 -24.77
C LEU A 78 -9.04 -20.19 -26.20
N LEU A 79 -8.57 -19.25 -27.01
CA LEU A 79 -9.12 -18.98 -28.34
C LEU A 79 -8.43 -19.77 -29.45
N VAL A 80 -7.17 -20.19 -29.24
CA VAL A 80 -6.41 -20.98 -30.23
C VAL A 80 -6.65 -22.48 -30.00
N PRO A 81 -7.27 -23.19 -30.95
CA PRO A 81 -7.61 -24.62 -30.77
C PRO A 81 -6.39 -25.54 -30.63
N THR A 82 -5.25 -25.12 -31.17
CA THR A 82 -4.00 -25.91 -31.20
C THR A 82 -3.06 -25.59 -30.05
N ALA A 83 -3.50 -24.81 -29.07
CA ALA A 83 -2.68 -24.49 -27.89
C ALA A 83 -2.33 -25.79 -27.13
N GLU A 84 -1.06 -25.97 -26.81
CA GLU A 84 -0.61 -27.10 -26.01
C GLU A 84 -1.29 -27.10 -24.63
N ALA A 85 -1.81 -28.22 -24.21
CA ALA A 85 -2.58 -28.33 -22.97
C ALA A 85 -1.78 -27.86 -21.74
N GLU A 86 -0.49 -28.16 -21.70
CA GLU A 86 0.42 -27.72 -20.62
C GLU A 86 0.58 -26.19 -20.60
N ALA A 87 0.79 -25.57 -21.77
CA ALA A 87 0.91 -24.13 -21.89
C ALA A 87 -0.40 -23.41 -21.50
N ALA A 88 -1.54 -23.98 -21.87
CA ALA A 88 -2.86 -23.47 -21.52
C ALA A 88 -3.10 -23.53 -20.01
N GLU A 89 -2.78 -24.63 -19.35
CA GLU A 89 -2.91 -24.75 -17.89
C GLU A 89 -1.93 -23.82 -17.16
N ALA A 90 -0.70 -23.67 -17.64
CA ALA A 90 0.25 -22.72 -17.09
C ALA A 90 -0.24 -21.26 -17.20
N ALA A 91 -0.82 -20.85 -18.35
CA ALA A 91 -1.40 -19.53 -18.54
C ALA A 91 -2.58 -19.29 -17.59
N LYS A 92 -3.47 -20.25 -17.44
CA LYS A 92 -4.60 -20.22 -16.50
C LYS A 92 -4.14 -20.07 -15.05
N GLN A 93 -3.12 -20.80 -14.61
CA GLN A 93 -2.58 -20.70 -13.26
C GLN A 93 -1.93 -19.34 -12.99
N ARG A 94 -1.21 -18.81 -13.97
CA ARG A 94 -0.65 -17.42 -13.88
C ARG A 94 -1.75 -16.39 -13.70
N PHE A 95 -2.80 -16.46 -14.53
CA PHE A 95 -3.94 -15.54 -14.40
C PHE A 95 -4.63 -15.67 -13.04
N ARG A 96 -4.88 -16.89 -12.55
CA ARG A 96 -5.48 -17.14 -11.23
C ARG A 96 -4.66 -16.55 -10.10
N SER A 97 -3.35 -16.76 -10.12
CA SER A 97 -2.45 -16.19 -9.12
C SER A 97 -2.46 -14.67 -9.14
N ALA A 98 -2.41 -14.07 -10.33
CA ALA A 98 -2.47 -12.63 -10.53
C ALA A 98 -3.82 -12.03 -10.05
N HIS A 99 -4.94 -12.70 -10.36
CA HIS A 99 -6.26 -12.31 -9.91
C HIS A 99 -6.38 -12.30 -8.38
N LEU A 100 -5.83 -13.32 -7.70
CA LEU A 100 -5.78 -13.36 -6.24
C LEU A 100 -4.97 -12.20 -5.65
N GLN A 101 -3.82 -11.86 -6.24
CA GLN A 101 -3.03 -10.71 -5.79
C GLN A 101 -3.82 -9.40 -5.89
N VAL A 102 -4.49 -9.16 -7.03
CA VAL A 102 -5.34 -7.97 -7.22
C VAL A 102 -6.51 -7.96 -6.22
N THR A 103 -7.08 -9.12 -5.91
CA THR A 103 -8.17 -9.23 -4.91
C THR A 103 -7.70 -8.82 -3.52
N VAL A 104 -6.45 -9.07 -3.16
CA VAL A 104 -5.88 -8.71 -1.84
C VAL A 104 -5.56 -7.22 -1.74
N VAL A 105 -4.90 -6.64 -2.75
CA VAL A 105 -4.34 -5.28 -2.65
C VAL A 105 -5.14 -4.21 -3.39
N GLY A 106 -5.98 -4.61 -4.35
CA GLY A 106 -6.73 -3.69 -5.21
C GLY A 106 -7.92 -3.03 -4.51
N PRO A 107 -8.28 -1.79 -4.89
CA PRO A 107 -9.53 -1.17 -4.48
C PRO A 107 -10.72 -1.89 -5.12
N GLU A 108 -11.91 -1.66 -4.57
CA GLU A 108 -13.16 -2.36 -4.98
C GLU A 108 -13.42 -2.30 -6.48
N THR A 109 -13.21 -1.14 -7.10
CA THR A 109 -13.42 -0.96 -8.54
C THR A 109 -12.55 -1.87 -9.39
N VAL A 110 -11.28 -2.05 -9.02
CA VAL A 110 -10.35 -2.93 -9.75
C VAL A 110 -10.65 -4.39 -9.44
N ARG A 111 -10.96 -4.73 -8.18
CA ARG A 111 -11.37 -6.10 -7.79
C ARG A 111 -12.60 -6.57 -8.56
N SER A 112 -13.64 -5.72 -8.62
CA SER A 112 -14.86 -6.02 -9.36
C SER A 112 -14.59 -6.22 -10.85
N ALA A 113 -13.80 -5.33 -11.48
CA ALA A 113 -13.45 -5.48 -12.88
C ALA A 113 -12.63 -6.75 -13.18
N ALA A 114 -11.70 -7.11 -12.30
CA ALA A 114 -10.91 -8.32 -12.41
C ALA A 114 -11.79 -9.59 -12.24
N GLN A 115 -12.76 -9.55 -11.34
CA GLN A 115 -13.71 -10.64 -11.13
C GLN A 115 -14.62 -10.84 -12.35
N GLU A 116 -15.13 -9.76 -12.94
CA GLU A 116 -15.94 -9.81 -14.16
C GLU A 116 -15.16 -10.42 -15.34
N LEU A 117 -13.87 -10.07 -15.47
CA LEU A 117 -13.00 -10.69 -16.46
C LEU A 117 -12.79 -12.19 -16.18
N SER A 118 -12.59 -12.55 -14.91
CA SER A 118 -12.45 -13.94 -14.50
C SER A 118 -13.69 -14.76 -14.85
N PHE A 119 -14.90 -14.23 -14.66
CA PHE A 119 -16.15 -14.89 -15.06
C PHE A 119 -16.23 -15.10 -16.57
N ALA A 120 -15.82 -14.11 -17.38
CA ALA A 120 -15.77 -14.26 -18.83
C ALA A 120 -14.82 -15.39 -19.26
N PHE A 121 -13.68 -15.52 -18.64
CA PHE A 121 -12.74 -16.62 -18.88
C PHE A 121 -13.34 -17.98 -18.48
N VAL A 122 -13.99 -18.08 -17.33
CA VAL A 122 -14.64 -19.33 -16.88
C VAL A 122 -15.75 -19.74 -17.85
N GLU A 123 -16.55 -18.80 -18.36
CA GLU A 123 -17.59 -19.08 -19.35
C GLU A 123 -16.99 -19.67 -20.64
N VAL A 124 -15.93 -19.08 -21.16
CA VAL A 124 -15.24 -19.55 -22.37
C VAL A 124 -14.57 -20.91 -22.14
N GLN A 125 -13.91 -21.08 -21.00
CA GLN A 125 -13.29 -22.36 -20.63
C GLN A 125 -14.33 -23.48 -20.60
N ARG A 126 -15.48 -23.26 -19.97
CA ARG A 126 -16.56 -24.24 -19.91
C ARG A 126 -17.04 -24.67 -21.29
N VAL A 127 -17.25 -23.71 -22.21
CA VAL A 127 -17.69 -24.02 -23.58
C VAL A 127 -16.67 -24.87 -24.32
N ARG A 128 -15.36 -24.58 -24.12
CA ARG A 128 -14.28 -25.36 -24.67
C ARG A 128 -14.22 -26.78 -24.08
N ASP A 129 -14.37 -26.91 -22.77
CA ASP A 129 -14.35 -28.21 -22.08
C ASP A 129 -15.54 -29.10 -22.51
N GLU A 130 -16.66 -28.48 -22.89
CA GLU A 130 -17.84 -29.15 -23.50
C GLU A 130 -17.59 -29.53 -24.98
N GLY A 131 -16.42 -29.29 -25.55
CA GLY A 131 -16.08 -29.53 -26.96
C GLY A 131 -16.81 -28.63 -27.94
N ARG A 132 -17.36 -27.52 -27.48
CA ARG A 132 -18.09 -26.55 -28.31
C ARG A 132 -17.14 -25.47 -28.82
N LEU A 133 -17.50 -24.93 -29.98
CA LEU A 133 -16.72 -23.83 -30.58
C LEU A 133 -16.89 -22.54 -29.77
N VAL A 134 -15.78 -21.90 -29.46
CA VAL A 134 -15.77 -20.55 -28.88
C VAL A 134 -16.24 -19.56 -29.96
N THR A 135 -17.27 -18.82 -29.65
CA THR A 135 -17.86 -17.86 -30.60
C THR A 135 -17.14 -16.50 -30.55
N PHE A 136 -17.24 -15.76 -31.63
CA PHE A 136 -16.74 -14.37 -31.69
C PHE A 136 -17.31 -13.49 -30.56
N SER A 137 -18.59 -13.69 -30.22
CA SER A 137 -19.23 -12.95 -29.14
C SER A 137 -18.58 -13.19 -27.77
N MET A 138 -18.08 -14.40 -27.53
CA MET A 138 -17.36 -14.75 -26.28
C MET A 138 -15.98 -14.10 -26.25
N ALA A 139 -15.23 -14.13 -27.35
CA ALA A 139 -13.95 -13.42 -27.47
C ALA A 139 -14.15 -11.91 -27.21
N ARG A 140 -15.20 -11.34 -27.80
CA ARG A 140 -15.56 -9.93 -27.59
C ARG A 140 -15.91 -9.60 -26.12
N LYS A 141 -16.55 -10.51 -25.40
CA LYS A 141 -16.80 -10.34 -23.95
C LYS A 141 -15.49 -10.21 -23.17
N ILE A 142 -14.50 -11.06 -23.45
CA ILE A 142 -13.19 -10.98 -22.80
C ILE A 142 -12.56 -9.60 -23.09
N GLU A 143 -12.53 -9.16 -24.35
CA GLU A 143 -11.97 -7.86 -24.75
C GLU A 143 -12.63 -6.68 -24.02
N VAL A 144 -13.96 -6.67 -23.93
CA VAL A 144 -14.71 -5.63 -23.22
C VAL A 144 -14.37 -5.61 -21.74
N ARG A 145 -14.29 -6.78 -21.08
CA ARG A 145 -13.95 -6.89 -19.65
C ARG A 145 -12.48 -6.56 -19.38
N HIS A 146 -11.57 -6.94 -20.28
CA HIS A 146 -10.18 -6.52 -20.23
C HIS A 146 -10.07 -4.98 -20.30
N THR A 147 -10.75 -4.35 -21.27
CA THR A 147 -10.77 -2.88 -21.38
C THR A 147 -11.33 -2.21 -20.12
N ALA A 148 -12.36 -2.78 -19.50
CA ALA A 148 -12.93 -2.27 -18.25
C ALA A 148 -11.91 -2.37 -17.10
N LEU A 149 -11.17 -3.47 -16.99
CA LEU A 149 -10.11 -3.64 -16.00
C LEU A 149 -8.99 -2.61 -16.20
N VAL A 150 -8.50 -2.42 -17.42
CA VAL A 150 -7.49 -1.40 -17.75
C VAL A 150 -7.97 0.00 -17.34
N LYS A 151 -9.22 0.35 -17.64
CA LYS A 151 -9.82 1.64 -17.23
C LYS A 151 -9.89 1.78 -15.71
N ALA A 152 -10.27 0.73 -14.99
CA ALA A 152 -10.33 0.75 -13.54
C ALA A 152 -8.94 0.94 -12.92
N ILE A 153 -7.92 0.26 -13.43
CA ILE A 153 -6.53 0.42 -12.98
C ILE A 153 -6.03 1.84 -13.27
N THR A 154 -6.25 2.36 -14.48
CA THR A 154 -5.84 3.72 -14.87
C THR A 154 -6.51 4.78 -13.99
N ALA A 155 -7.79 4.59 -13.63
CA ALA A 155 -8.50 5.50 -12.75
C ALA A 155 -7.89 5.57 -11.35
N VAL A 156 -7.34 4.46 -10.82
CA VAL A 156 -6.63 4.45 -9.53
C VAL A 156 -5.39 5.33 -9.59
N TYR A 157 -4.59 5.22 -10.64
CA TYR A 157 -3.39 6.06 -10.81
C TYR A 157 -3.71 7.53 -11.06
N ALA A 158 -4.83 7.83 -11.74
CA ALA A 158 -5.25 9.22 -11.96
C ALA A 158 -5.80 9.90 -10.71
N TRP A 159 -6.36 9.11 -9.77
CA TRP A 159 -6.89 9.61 -8.49
C TRP A 159 -5.80 9.80 -7.42
N GLU A 160 -4.64 9.17 -7.54
CA GLU A 160 -3.50 9.40 -6.67
C GLU A 160 -2.67 10.58 -7.21
N PRO A 161 -3.12 11.86 -7.04
CA PRO A 161 -2.32 13.00 -7.46
C PRO A 161 -1.04 12.97 -6.63
N ASP A 162 0.05 13.23 -7.31
CA ASP A 162 1.41 13.36 -6.82
C ASP A 162 1.49 14.19 -5.51
N THR A 163 1.19 13.55 -4.38
CA THR A 163 1.36 14.14 -3.05
C THR A 163 2.84 14.21 -2.66
N ALA A 164 3.74 13.77 -3.55
CA ALA A 164 5.17 13.78 -3.34
C ALA A 164 5.82 15.17 -3.51
N HIS A 165 5.09 16.20 -4.00
CA HIS A 165 5.67 17.51 -4.33
C HIS A 165 5.24 18.66 -3.42
N LYS A 166 4.65 18.39 -2.24
CA LYS A 166 4.40 19.41 -1.23
C LYS A 166 5.07 19.05 0.10
N ILE A 167 6.39 19.03 0.10
CA ILE A 167 7.17 19.20 1.31
C ILE A 167 7.87 20.56 1.13
N PRO A 168 7.53 21.57 1.98
CA PRO A 168 8.24 22.83 2.02
C PRO A 168 9.65 22.66 2.58
#